data_1e23686e9be7d8fc4a50f2046c0c346e
#
_entry.id   1e23686e9be7d8fc4a50f2046c0c346e
#
_cell.length_a   1.000
_cell.length_b   1.000
_cell.length_c   1.000
_cell.angle_alpha   90.00
_cell.angle_beta   90.00
_cell.angle_gamma   90.00
#
_symmetry.space_group_name_H-M   'P 1'
#
loop_
_entity.id
_entity.type
_entity.pdbx_description
1 polymer ?
#
loop_
_entity_poly.entity_id
_entity_poly.type
_entity_poly.pdbx_seq_one_letter_code
_entity_poly.pdbx_strand_id
1 'polypeptide(L)'
;MARGEVFPIINCRDLPVARRFYETVFGGTVAYQFPESGEPVYLTLTVGSGTIALGLGTGPAMYGETPLPATGHAVDLCLYVPDLDGALAAAPAVGGEVVVPAQLTPWGERVAYLRDTEGTMLLVIQDEASSDGGASFTPHT
;
A
#
# COMPACT_ATOMS: atom_id res chain seq x y z
N MET A 1 2.39 17.77 5.83
CA MET A 1 2.05 17.32 4.49
C MET A 1 2.30 18.40 3.48
N ALA A 2 2.83 18.02 2.33
CA ALA A 2 3.08 18.98 1.27
C ALA A 2 1.75 19.38 0.61
N ARG A 3 1.67 20.64 0.23
CA ARG A 3 0.50 21.12 -0.48
C ARG A 3 0.46 20.54 -1.89
N GLY A 4 -0.73 20.21 -2.35
CA GLY A 4 -0.92 19.65 -3.69
C GLY A 4 -0.61 18.17 -3.78
N GLU A 5 -0.18 17.56 -2.68
CA GLU A 5 0.08 16.13 -2.66
C GLU A 5 -1.23 15.37 -2.62
N VAL A 6 -1.30 14.30 -3.39
CA VAL A 6 -2.46 13.41 -3.39
C VAL A 6 -2.00 12.07 -2.85
N PHE A 7 -2.75 11.53 -1.90
CA PHE A 7 -2.42 10.22 -1.36
C PHE A 7 -3.71 9.53 -0.91
N PRO A 8 -3.73 8.19 -0.92
CA PRO A 8 -4.90 7.45 -0.51
C PRO A 8 -4.99 7.33 1.00
N ILE A 9 -6.20 7.25 1.50
CA ILE A 9 -6.48 6.85 2.89
C ILE A 9 -7.22 5.53 2.82
N ILE A 10 -6.64 4.51 3.43
CA ILE A 10 -7.28 3.21 3.50
C ILE A 10 -8.01 3.14 4.83
N ASN A 11 -9.32 2.94 4.77
CA ASN A 11 -10.12 2.80 5.98
C ASN A 11 -10.01 1.37 6.49
N CYS A 12 -9.49 1.24 7.69
CA CYS A 12 -9.13 -0.06 8.26
C CYS A 12 -10.10 -0.44 9.37
N ARG A 13 -10.48 -1.71 9.38
CA ARG A 13 -11.17 -2.26 10.55
C ARG A 13 -10.18 -2.65 11.64
N ASP A 14 -8.95 -2.97 11.23
CA ASP A 14 -7.89 -3.34 12.14
C ASP A 14 -6.63 -2.60 11.73
N LEU A 15 -6.46 -1.40 12.29
CA LEU A 15 -5.38 -0.53 11.89
C LEU A 15 -4.00 -1.10 12.23
N PRO A 16 -3.77 -1.67 13.43
CA PRO A 16 -2.46 -2.26 13.73
C PRO A 16 -2.06 -3.37 12.76
N VAL A 17 -3.00 -4.20 12.35
CA VAL A 17 -2.72 -5.29 11.42
C VAL A 17 -2.39 -4.73 10.03
N ALA A 18 -3.13 -3.73 9.58
CA ALA A 18 -2.84 -3.09 8.29
C ALA A 18 -1.47 -2.41 8.31
N ARG A 19 -1.15 -1.70 9.40
CA ARG A 19 0.14 -1.05 9.56
C ARG A 19 1.28 -2.06 9.45
N ARG A 20 1.14 -3.17 10.16
CA ARG A 20 2.17 -4.21 10.15
C ARG A 20 2.37 -4.78 8.75
N PHE A 21 1.29 -4.93 7.99
CA PHE A 21 1.38 -5.39 6.62
C PHE A 21 2.27 -4.45 5.79
N TYR A 22 1.98 -3.15 5.81
CA TYR A 22 2.73 -2.19 4.99
C TYR A 22 4.17 -2.02 5.47
N GLU A 23 4.40 -2.11 6.78
CA GLU A 23 5.77 -2.06 7.29
C GLU A 23 6.58 -3.28 6.86
N THR A 24 5.97 -4.46 6.93
CA THR A 24 6.68 -5.71 6.65
C THR A 24 6.88 -5.94 5.16
N VAL A 25 5.84 -5.74 4.37
CA VAL A 25 5.88 -6.09 2.94
C VAL A 25 6.57 -5.01 2.12
N PHE A 26 6.35 -3.75 2.45
CA PHE A 26 6.81 -2.63 1.62
C PHE A 26 7.80 -1.72 2.33
N GLY A 27 8.21 -2.05 3.56
CA GLY A 27 9.17 -1.22 4.28
C GLY A 27 8.62 0.14 4.68
N GLY A 28 7.31 0.23 4.86
CA GLY A 28 6.70 1.50 5.24
C GLY A 28 7.18 1.99 6.58
N THR A 29 7.30 3.30 6.73
CA THR A 29 7.68 3.92 7.98
C THR A 29 6.67 4.99 8.35
N VAL A 30 6.33 5.07 9.64
CA VAL A 30 5.35 6.04 10.12
C VAL A 30 5.94 7.44 10.02
N ALA A 31 5.25 8.33 9.31
CA ALA A 31 5.63 9.71 9.19
C ALA A 31 4.83 10.61 10.13
N TYR A 32 3.61 10.20 10.44
CA TYR A 32 2.71 10.99 11.29
C TYR A 32 1.70 10.03 11.92
N GLN A 33 1.31 10.31 13.16
CA GLN A 33 0.21 9.57 13.76
C GLN A 33 -0.62 10.46 14.66
N PHE A 34 -1.88 10.14 14.80
CA PHE A 34 -2.78 10.82 15.70
C PHE A 34 -3.59 9.79 16.49
N PRO A 35 -3.69 9.88 17.82
CA PRO A 35 -2.96 10.82 18.68
C PRO A 35 -1.45 10.53 18.65
N GLU A 36 -0.67 11.52 19.10
CA GLU A 36 0.78 11.42 19.04
C GLU A 36 1.34 10.28 19.88
N SER A 37 0.64 9.94 20.94
CA SER A 37 1.03 8.82 21.79
C SER A 37 -0.17 7.92 22.00
N GLY A 38 0.11 6.64 22.31
CA GLY A 38 -0.95 5.64 22.47
C GLY A 38 -1.36 5.04 21.14
N GLU A 39 -2.49 4.37 21.14
CA GLU A 39 -3.00 3.70 19.94
C GLU A 39 -3.47 4.72 18.91
N PRO A 40 -2.91 4.72 17.72
CA PRO A 40 -3.34 5.68 16.72
C PRO A 40 -4.70 5.30 16.13
N VAL A 41 -5.47 6.32 15.77
CA VAL A 41 -6.68 6.15 14.99
C VAL A 41 -6.45 6.58 13.54
N TYR A 42 -5.31 7.19 13.28
CA TYR A 42 -4.91 7.63 11.96
C TYR A 42 -3.39 7.73 11.91
N LEU A 43 -2.81 7.30 10.82
CA LEU A 43 -1.38 7.47 10.61
C LEU A 43 -1.08 7.55 9.13
N THR A 44 0.08 8.13 8.81
CA THR A 44 0.59 8.11 7.45
C THR A 44 1.88 7.31 7.42
N LEU A 45 2.06 6.57 6.36
CA LEU A 45 3.26 5.79 6.11
C LEU A 45 3.97 6.32 4.88
N THR A 46 5.27 6.46 4.98
CA THR A 46 6.10 6.68 3.81
C THR A 46 6.43 5.30 3.24
N VAL A 47 6.08 5.09 1.99
CA VAL A 47 6.35 3.84 1.29
C VAL A 47 7.10 4.22 0.02
N GLY A 48 8.39 3.90 -0.04
CA GLY A 48 9.24 4.41 -1.11
C GLY A 48 9.24 5.92 -1.11
N SER A 49 8.86 6.53 -2.22
CA SER A 49 8.73 7.98 -2.31
C SER A 49 7.29 8.45 -2.13
N GLY A 50 6.37 7.53 -1.85
CA GLY A 50 4.95 7.87 -1.75
C GLY A 50 4.43 7.85 -0.34
N THR A 51 3.17 8.19 -0.20
CA THR A 51 2.48 8.24 1.08
C THR A 51 1.19 7.41 1.00
N ILE A 52 0.96 6.61 2.02
CA ILE A 52 -0.30 5.92 2.21
C ILE A 52 -0.75 6.24 3.63
N ALA A 53 -2.01 6.63 3.78
CA ALA A 53 -2.58 6.84 5.10
C ALA A 53 -3.46 5.66 5.48
N LEU A 54 -3.48 5.35 6.77
CA LEU A 54 -4.36 4.33 7.33
C LEU A 54 -5.22 5.01 8.38
N GLY A 55 -6.53 4.86 8.26
CA GLY A 55 -7.47 5.43 9.21
C GLY A 55 -8.37 4.37 9.78
N LEU A 56 -8.79 4.54 11.02
CA LEU A 56 -9.73 3.62 11.63
C LEU A 56 -11.12 3.87 11.04
N GLY A 57 -11.61 2.92 10.28
CA GLY A 57 -12.82 3.09 9.50
C GLY A 57 -14.09 2.49 10.09
N THR A 58 -14.09 2.24 11.39
CA THR A 58 -15.23 1.55 12.02
C THR A 58 -16.21 2.48 12.71
N GLY A 59 -15.87 3.77 12.84
CA GLY A 59 -16.75 4.76 13.45
C GLY A 59 -17.35 5.68 12.40
N PRO A 60 -18.19 6.61 12.82
CA PRO A 60 -18.72 7.61 11.91
C PRO A 60 -17.61 8.50 11.39
N ALA A 61 -17.64 8.78 10.11
CA ALA A 61 -16.70 9.70 9.52
C ALA A 61 -17.08 11.14 9.87
N MET A 62 -16.25 12.09 9.46
CA MET A 62 -16.51 13.50 9.74
C MET A 62 -17.83 13.98 9.15
N TYR A 63 -18.30 13.31 8.12
CA TYR A 63 -19.61 13.62 7.54
C TYR A 63 -20.75 12.93 8.28
N GLY A 64 -20.49 12.28 9.43
CA GLY A 64 -21.52 11.80 10.32
C GLY A 64 -22.02 10.39 10.05
N GLU A 65 -21.42 9.68 9.12
CA GLU A 65 -21.89 8.34 8.77
C GLU A 65 -20.74 7.36 8.80
N THR A 66 -21.09 6.09 9.02
CA THR A 66 -20.11 5.01 8.87
C THR A 66 -19.67 4.96 7.42
N PRO A 67 -18.40 4.73 7.16
CA PRO A 67 -17.91 4.66 5.79
C PRO A 67 -18.75 3.70 4.95
N LEU A 68 -19.01 4.11 3.73
CA LEU A 68 -19.79 3.29 2.82
C LEU A 68 -18.95 2.11 2.35
N PRO A 69 -19.57 0.94 2.15
CA PRO A 69 -18.84 -0.19 1.62
C PRO A 69 -18.39 0.08 0.19
N ALA A 70 -17.22 -0.41 -0.14
CA ALA A 70 -16.73 -0.33 -1.52
C ALA A 70 -17.60 -1.20 -2.42
N THR A 71 -17.89 -0.70 -3.61
CA THR A 71 -18.66 -1.46 -4.58
C THR A 71 -17.76 -1.73 -5.78
N GLY A 72 -17.35 -2.97 -5.92
CA GLY A 72 -16.51 -3.36 -7.03
C GLY A 72 -15.05 -2.96 -6.87
N HIS A 73 -14.33 -3.08 -7.95
CA HIS A 73 -12.89 -2.85 -7.98
C HIS A 73 -12.63 -1.56 -8.76
N ALA A 74 -12.69 -0.44 -8.07
CA ALA A 74 -12.58 0.85 -8.73
C ALA A 74 -11.15 1.40 -8.77
N VAL A 75 -10.31 1.04 -7.79
CA VAL A 75 -8.98 1.64 -7.64
C VAL A 75 -7.97 0.56 -7.30
N ASP A 76 -6.83 0.57 -7.98
CA ASP A 76 -5.64 -0.17 -7.58
C ASP A 76 -4.63 0.83 -7.02
N LEU A 77 -3.89 0.41 -6.01
CA LEU A 77 -2.67 1.13 -5.64
C LEU A 77 -1.51 0.46 -6.35
N CYS A 78 -0.66 1.24 -6.95
CA CYS A 78 0.46 0.73 -7.71
C CYS A 78 1.76 1.05 -6.96
N LEU A 79 2.57 0.04 -6.68
CA LEU A 79 3.80 0.19 -5.92
C LEU A 79 4.96 -0.44 -6.69
N TYR A 80 6.03 0.34 -6.85
CA TYR A 80 7.28 -0.20 -7.37
C TYR A 80 8.12 -0.66 -6.18
N VAL A 81 8.64 -1.87 -6.26
CA VAL A 81 9.40 -2.45 -5.14
C VAL A 81 10.76 -2.92 -5.64
N PRO A 82 11.79 -2.83 -4.80
CA PRO A 82 13.12 -3.29 -5.20
C PRO A 82 13.23 -4.81 -5.27
N ASP A 83 12.36 -5.53 -4.57
CA ASP A 83 12.43 -6.99 -4.52
C ASP A 83 11.01 -7.56 -4.53
N LEU A 84 10.50 -7.81 -5.73
CA LEU A 84 9.14 -8.31 -5.89
C LEU A 84 8.98 -9.69 -5.25
N ASP A 85 9.94 -10.58 -5.47
CA ASP A 85 9.83 -11.93 -4.92
C ASP A 85 9.80 -11.90 -3.39
N GLY A 86 10.59 -11.02 -2.78
CA GLY A 86 10.59 -10.86 -1.33
C GLY A 86 9.26 -10.34 -0.81
N ALA A 87 8.67 -9.37 -1.51
CA ALA A 87 7.37 -8.83 -1.11
C ALA A 87 6.28 -9.90 -1.18
N LEU A 88 6.29 -10.70 -2.25
CA LEU A 88 5.31 -11.77 -2.41
C LEU A 88 5.47 -12.85 -1.33
N ALA A 89 6.71 -13.14 -0.96
CA ALA A 89 6.96 -14.13 0.08
C ALA A 89 6.52 -13.63 1.45
N ALA A 90 6.67 -12.34 1.72
CA ALA A 90 6.36 -11.76 3.02
C ALA A 90 4.86 -11.56 3.26
N ALA A 91 4.10 -11.30 2.20
CA ALA A 91 2.71 -10.87 2.34
C ALA A 91 1.81 -11.86 3.10
N PRO A 92 1.82 -13.16 2.81
CA PRO A 92 0.92 -14.07 3.52
C PRO A 92 1.17 -14.15 5.02
N ALA A 93 2.42 -13.98 5.43
CA ALA A 93 2.77 -14.09 6.86
C ALA A 93 2.18 -12.95 7.68
N VAL A 94 1.81 -11.84 7.06
CA VAL A 94 1.25 -10.69 7.76
C VAL A 94 -0.18 -10.38 7.31
N GLY A 95 -0.89 -11.39 6.80
CA GLY A 95 -2.31 -11.27 6.50
C GLY A 95 -2.65 -10.79 5.10
N GLY A 96 -1.67 -10.66 4.23
CA GLY A 96 -1.93 -10.33 2.84
C GLY A 96 -2.20 -11.57 2.00
N GLU A 97 -2.60 -11.35 0.77
CA GLU A 97 -2.92 -12.44 -0.13
C GLU A 97 -2.28 -12.17 -1.49
N VAL A 98 -1.62 -13.18 -2.05
CA VAL A 98 -1.13 -13.10 -3.40
C VAL A 98 -2.27 -13.51 -4.32
N VAL A 99 -2.82 -12.55 -5.06
CA VAL A 99 -3.96 -12.80 -5.94
C VAL A 99 -3.49 -13.31 -7.29
N VAL A 100 -2.47 -12.68 -7.85
CA VAL A 100 -1.87 -13.10 -9.11
C VAL A 100 -0.36 -13.14 -8.89
N PRO A 101 0.26 -14.32 -9.07
CA PRO A 101 1.71 -14.43 -8.86
C PRO A 101 2.47 -13.63 -9.91
N ALA A 102 3.77 -13.46 -9.67
CA ALA A 102 4.63 -12.68 -10.55
C ALA A 102 4.58 -13.21 -11.97
N GLN A 103 4.46 -12.30 -12.91
CA GLN A 103 4.47 -12.64 -14.33
C GLN A 103 5.02 -11.47 -15.12
N LEU A 104 5.53 -11.77 -16.31
CA LEU A 104 6.11 -10.79 -17.19
C LEU A 104 5.02 -10.22 -18.08
N THR A 105 4.94 -8.89 -18.13
CA THR A 105 4.00 -8.23 -19.04
C THR A 105 4.57 -8.20 -20.45
N PRO A 106 3.70 -7.96 -21.46
CA PRO A 106 4.19 -7.84 -22.84
C PRO A 106 5.21 -6.72 -23.02
N TRP A 107 5.19 -5.70 -22.17
CA TRP A 107 6.15 -4.58 -22.29
C TRP A 107 7.37 -4.76 -21.39
N GLY A 108 7.53 -5.93 -20.77
CA GLY A 108 8.80 -6.28 -20.13
C GLY A 108 8.89 -6.04 -18.63
N GLU A 109 7.79 -5.73 -17.97
CA GLU A 109 7.81 -5.56 -16.52
C GLU A 109 7.37 -6.83 -15.80
N ARG A 110 8.00 -7.11 -14.66
CA ARG A 110 7.53 -8.19 -13.77
C ARG A 110 6.57 -7.59 -12.77
N VAL A 111 5.36 -8.13 -12.74
CA VAL A 111 4.29 -7.59 -11.90
C VAL A 111 3.56 -8.70 -11.17
N ALA A 112 2.87 -8.33 -10.10
CA ALA A 112 2.00 -9.24 -9.36
C ALA A 112 0.86 -8.43 -8.75
N TYR A 113 -0.18 -9.12 -8.32
CA TYR A 113 -1.27 -8.50 -7.59
C TYR A 113 -1.35 -9.07 -6.19
N LEU A 114 -1.43 -8.18 -5.21
CA LEU A 114 -1.63 -8.54 -3.80
C LEU A 114 -2.90 -7.90 -3.29
N ARG A 115 -3.51 -8.50 -2.28
CA ARG A 115 -4.48 -7.80 -1.44
C ARG A 115 -3.84 -7.52 -0.10
N ASP A 116 -4.08 -6.33 0.42
CA ASP A 116 -3.65 -6.03 1.78
C ASP A 116 -4.64 -6.66 2.77
N THR A 117 -4.45 -6.38 4.04
CA THR A 117 -5.28 -6.98 5.10
C THR A 117 -6.72 -6.47 5.12
N GLU A 118 -6.98 -5.40 4.40
CA GLU A 118 -8.32 -4.82 4.30
C GLU A 118 -8.97 -5.10 2.95
N GLY A 119 -8.30 -5.86 2.10
CA GLY A 119 -8.83 -6.22 0.79
C GLY A 119 -8.48 -5.26 -0.33
N THR A 120 -7.65 -4.26 -0.05
CA THR A 120 -7.23 -3.31 -1.08
C THR A 120 -6.37 -4.01 -2.12
N MET A 121 -6.66 -3.78 -3.40
CA MET A 121 -5.89 -4.38 -4.47
C MET A 121 -4.63 -3.57 -4.76
N LEU A 122 -3.51 -4.25 -4.77
CA LEU A 122 -2.21 -3.65 -4.98
C LEU A 122 -1.58 -4.26 -6.23
N LEU A 123 -1.21 -3.41 -7.18
CA LEU A 123 -0.39 -3.82 -8.32
C LEU A 123 1.05 -3.55 -7.95
N VAL A 124 1.85 -4.60 -7.85
CA VAL A 124 3.22 -4.49 -7.37
C VAL A 124 4.15 -4.80 -8.52
N ILE A 125 5.09 -3.90 -8.77
CA ILE A 125 5.97 -3.95 -9.95
C ILE A 125 7.41 -3.97 -9.49
N GLN A 126 8.20 -4.86 -10.07
CA GLN A 126 9.63 -4.89 -9.82
C GLN A 126 10.27 -3.62 -10.35
N ASP A 127 11.01 -2.92 -9.49
CA ASP A 127 11.69 -1.70 -9.85
C ASP A 127 13.00 -2.03 -10.56
N GLU A 128 13.02 -1.87 -11.86
CA GLU A 128 14.19 -2.19 -12.65
C GLU A 128 15.35 -1.22 -12.41
N ALA A 129 15.02 0.04 -12.12
CA ALA A 129 16.04 1.06 -11.91
C ALA A 129 16.90 0.76 -10.72
N SER A 130 16.33 0.15 -9.66
CA SER A 130 17.09 -0.15 -8.46
C SER A 130 18.06 -1.29 -8.66
N SER A 131 17.83 -2.17 -9.64
CA SER A 131 18.67 -3.35 -9.81
C SER A 131 19.91 -3.08 -10.65
N ASP A 132 19.90 -2.10 -11.53
CA ASP A 132 21.08 -1.79 -12.31
C ASP A 132 21.68 -0.44 -11.99
N GLY A 133 21.20 0.17 -10.94
CA GLY A 133 21.87 1.30 -10.31
C GLY A 133 21.89 2.58 -11.12
N GLY A 134 21.47 2.57 -12.32
CA GLY A 134 21.58 3.77 -13.08
C GLY A 134 20.65 3.90 -14.23
N ALA A 135 19.99 2.85 -14.58
CA ALA A 135 19.09 2.93 -15.70
C ALA A 135 17.92 3.80 -15.36
N SER A 136 17.62 4.67 -16.24
CA SER A 136 16.45 5.48 -16.11
C SER A 136 15.25 4.61 -16.49
N PHE A 137 14.25 4.66 -15.67
CA PHE A 137 13.05 3.90 -15.90
C PHE A 137 11.90 4.85 -16.24
N THR A 138 11.19 4.54 -17.29
CA THR A 138 10.05 5.33 -17.70
C THR A 138 8.80 4.52 -17.39
N PRO A 139 7.96 4.97 -16.43
CA PRO A 139 6.75 4.24 -16.10
C PRO A 139 5.81 4.20 -17.27
N HIS A 140 5.10 3.13 -17.38
CA HIS A 140 4.02 3.02 -18.35
C HIS A 140 2.76 3.60 -17.75
N THR A 141 2.15 4.43 -18.46
CA THR A 141 0.92 5.07 -18.00
C THR A 141 -0.24 4.68 -18.89
#